data_3e3f6c7283db14cea494e7dc64c5c555
#
_entry.id   3e3f6c7283db14cea494e7dc64c5c555
#
_cell.length_a   1.000
_cell.length_b   1.000
_cell.length_c   1.000
_cell.angle_alpha   90.00
_cell.angle_beta   90.00
_cell.angle_gamma   90.00
#
_symmetry.space_group_name_H-M   'P 1'
#
loop_
_entity.id
_entity.type
_entity.pdbx_description
1 polymer ?
#
loop_
_entity_poly.entity_id
_entity_poly.type
_entity_poly.pdbx_seq_one_letter_code
_entity_poly.pdbx_strand_id
1 'polypeptide(L)'
;MASRNEIRDTLFPLFVNDNPFRRLLLPPRRLTKPFVKPGQTAADLGCGPGYYTLALAEYVGPEGKVYAVDVDEKPVRALEKKARERGFDNIEAHVSSASGLAFIADASVDFVLANGLLCAMAPRHHESTVSEIARILKPGGRAYLSVARGPWSHVDGAEWEKILEEFRVERRGGRVPLIAHRWAVVSRFSASSRKAGI
;
A
#
# COMPACT_ATOMS: atom_id res chain seq x y z
N MET A 1 -8.65 27.84 -15.44
CA MET A 1 -8.37 26.91 -14.34
C MET A 1 -8.34 25.51 -14.92
N ALA A 2 -7.22 24.80 -14.78
CA ALA A 2 -7.11 23.42 -15.24
C ALA A 2 -8.16 22.53 -14.54
N SER A 3 -8.77 21.62 -15.28
CA SER A 3 -9.75 20.69 -14.72
C SER A 3 -9.09 19.74 -13.70
N ARG A 4 -9.89 19.17 -12.78
CA ARG A 4 -9.44 18.17 -11.80
C ARG A 4 -8.70 17.00 -12.46
N ASN A 5 -9.15 16.60 -13.64
CA ASN A 5 -8.57 15.52 -14.42
C ASN A 5 -7.23 15.92 -15.05
N GLU A 6 -7.10 17.13 -15.59
CA GLU A 6 -5.84 17.63 -16.17
C GLU A 6 -4.72 17.75 -15.11
N ILE A 7 -5.05 18.24 -13.91
CA ILE A 7 -4.09 18.33 -12.79
C ILE A 7 -3.65 16.93 -12.36
N ARG A 8 -4.59 15.97 -12.24
CA ARG A 8 -4.28 14.58 -11.93
C ARG A 8 -3.37 13.97 -12.99
N ASP A 9 -3.75 14.10 -14.26
CA ASP A 9 -3.05 13.44 -15.38
C ASP A 9 -1.65 14.05 -15.62
N THR A 10 -1.42 15.30 -15.17
CA THR A 10 -0.11 15.97 -15.26
C THR A 10 0.81 15.64 -14.05
N LEU A 11 0.28 15.64 -12.85
CA LEU A 11 1.10 15.48 -11.61
C LEU A 11 1.18 14.04 -11.14
N PHE A 12 0.14 13.25 -11.35
CA PHE A 12 0.10 11.85 -10.92
C PHE A 12 1.27 11.01 -11.47
N PRO A 13 1.67 11.13 -12.75
CA PRO A 13 2.82 10.41 -13.29
C PRO A 13 4.15 10.71 -12.57
N LEU A 14 4.36 11.94 -12.06
CA LEU A 14 5.57 12.31 -11.33
C LEU A 14 5.71 11.56 -10.01
N PHE A 15 4.59 11.19 -9.39
CA PHE A 15 4.57 10.51 -8.10
C PHE A 15 4.37 8.98 -8.20
N VAL A 16 3.83 8.51 -9.32
CA VAL A 16 3.57 7.08 -9.55
C VAL A 16 4.71 6.44 -10.34
N ASN A 17 5.28 7.14 -11.33
CA ASN A 17 6.36 6.60 -12.14
C ASN A 17 7.67 6.55 -11.36
N ASP A 18 8.43 5.49 -11.61
CA ASP A 18 9.80 5.35 -11.12
C ASP A 18 10.71 6.34 -11.85
N ASN A 19 11.07 7.41 -11.18
CA ASN A 19 11.93 8.45 -11.72
C ASN A 19 13.00 8.87 -10.69
N PRO A 20 14.15 9.46 -11.11
CA PRO A 20 15.23 9.82 -10.21
C PRO A 20 14.83 10.77 -9.09
N PHE A 21 13.93 11.70 -9.35
CA PHE A 21 13.45 12.67 -8.38
C PHE A 21 12.63 12.00 -7.27
N ARG A 22 11.74 11.06 -7.63
CA ARG A 22 10.99 10.25 -6.66
C ARG A 22 11.93 9.39 -5.82
N ARG A 23 12.96 8.77 -6.44
CA ARG A 23 13.97 7.97 -5.71
C ARG A 23 14.75 8.78 -4.70
N LEU A 24 15.06 10.03 -5.01
CA LEU A 24 15.76 10.94 -4.10
C LEU A 24 14.89 11.37 -2.93
N LEU A 25 13.65 11.77 -3.18
CA LEU A 25 12.74 12.32 -2.16
C LEU A 25 12.03 11.24 -1.34
N LEU A 26 11.66 10.15 -1.97
CA LEU A 26 10.86 9.07 -1.39
C LEU A 26 11.51 7.70 -1.67
N PRO A 27 12.78 7.48 -1.23
CA PRO A 27 13.44 6.21 -1.51
C PRO A 27 12.60 5.04 -0.94
N PRO A 28 12.42 3.95 -1.72
CA PRO A 28 11.58 2.81 -1.30
C PRO A 28 11.97 2.27 0.07
N ARG A 29 13.27 2.29 0.37
CA ARG A 29 13.85 1.82 1.65
C ARG A 29 13.24 2.46 2.88
N ARG A 30 12.80 3.72 2.81
CA ARG A 30 12.18 4.42 3.96
C ARG A 30 10.82 3.84 4.34
N LEU A 31 10.06 3.35 3.36
CA LEU A 31 8.71 2.82 3.58
C LEU A 31 8.66 1.28 3.64
N THR A 32 9.77 0.60 3.43
CA THR A 32 9.81 -0.87 3.40
C THR A 32 10.71 -1.43 4.49
N LYS A 33 12.00 -1.11 4.48
CA LYS A 33 13.01 -1.67 5.40
C LYS A 33 12.65 -1.64 6.89
N PRO A 34 12.03 -0.57 7.46
CA PRO A 34 11.69 -0.55 8.89
C PRO A 34 10.58 -1.50 9.30
N PHE A 35 9.83 -2.05 8.34
CA PHE A 35 8.59 -2.77 8.58
C PHE A 35 8.67 -4.26 8.25
N VAL A 36 9.68 -4.69 7.51
CA VAL A 36 9.83 -6.10 7.12
C VAL A 36 11.17 -6.67 7.58
N LYS A 37 11.19 -7.99 7.79
CA LYS A 37 12.37 -8.79 8.15
C LYS A 37 12.52 -9.93 7.15
N PRO A 38 13.74 -10.51 7.01
CA PRO A 38 13.92 -11.71 6.21
C PRO A 38 12.95 -12.83 6.61
N GLY A 39 12.45 -13.57 5.62
CA GLY A 39 11.48 -14.66 5.78
C GLY A 39 10.03 -14.22 5.98
N GLN A 40 9.74 -12.93 6.06
CA GLN A 40 8.36 -12.44 6.24
C GLN A 40 7.57 -12.39 4.93
N THR A 41 6.24 -12.40 5.07
CA THR A 41 5.30 -12.17 3.98
C THR A 41 4.84 -10.71 3.97
N ALA A 42 4.96 -10.03 2.83
CA ALA A 42 4.45 -8.69 2.62
C ALA A 42 3.40 -8.66 1.51
N ALA A 43 2.55 -7.61 1.51
CA ALA A 43 1.66 -7.31 0.40
C ALA A 43 1.82 -5.84 0.01
N ASP A 44 1.97 -5.57 -1.30
CA ASP A 44 2.01 -4.24 -1.90
C ASP A 44 0.72 -4.04 -2.71
N LEU A 45 -0.22 -3.31 -2.14
CA LEU A 45 -1.54 -3.07 -2.72
C LEU A 45 -1.55 -1.73 -3.48
N GLY A 46 -1.83 -1.80 -4.78
CA GLY A 46 -1.58 -0.73 -5.73
C GLY A 46 -0.10 -0.69 -6.11
N CYS A 47 0.47 -1.85 -6.42
CA CYS A 47 1.89 -2.04 -6.62
C CYS A 47 2.47 -1.28 -7.82
N GLY A 48 1.62 -0.92 -8.79
CA GLY A 48 2.06 -0.32 -10.04
C GLY A 48 3.18 -1.13 -10.70
N PRO A 49 4.18 -0.48 -11.31
CA PRO A 49 5.32 -1.17 -11.94
C PRO A 49 6.40 -1.62 -10.95
N GLY A 50 6.05 -1.79 -9.66
CA GLY A 50 6.88 -2.44 -8.65
C GLY A 50 7.88 -1.57 -7.90
N TYR A 51 7.65 -0.27 -7.79
CA TYR A 51 8.59 0.65 -7.13
C TYR A 51 8.92 0.23 -5.69
N TYR A 52 7.91 -0.14 -4.91
CA TYR A 52 8.08 -0.63 -3.54
C TYR A 52 8.18 -2.15 -3.48
N THR A 53 7.48 -2.87 -4.37
CA THR A 53 7.47 -4.33 -4.43
C THR A 53 8.87 -4.92 -4.51
N LEU A 54 9.72 -4.40 -5.43
CA LEU A 54 11.09 -4.88 -5.62
C LEU A 54 11.96 -4.67 -4.37
N ALA A 55 11.75 -3.56 -3.65
CA ALA A 55 12.44 -3.31 -2.40
C ALA A 55 11.94 -4.21 -1.27
N LEU A 56 10.63 -4.49 -1.19
CA LEU A 56 10.08 -5.46 -0.25
C LEU A 56 10.66 -6.86 -0.52
N ALA A 57 10.69 -7.29 -1.78
CA ALA A 57 11.25 -8.59 -2.16
C ALA A 57 12.72 -8.76 -1.78
N GLU A 58 13.52 -7.69 -1.97
CA GLU A 58 14.92 -7.65 -1.54
C GLU A 58 15.06 -7.85 -0.02
N TYR A 59 14.21 -7.17 0.79
CA TYR A 59 14.33 -7.21 2.25
C TYR A 59 13.74 -8.44 2.91
N VAL A 60 12.65 -8.99 2.37
CA VAL A 60 12.13 -10.26 2.90
C VAL A 60 13.01 -11.43 2.48
N GLY A 61 13.83 -11.27 1.43
CA GLY A 61 14.77 -12.28 0.96
C GLY A 61 14.08 -13.50 0.32
N PRO A 62 14.87 -14.50 -0.11
CA PRO A 62 14.36 -15.65 -0.87
C PRO A 62 13.38 -16.54 -0.07
N GLU A 63 13.50 -16.58 1.25
CA GLU A 63 12.59 -17.32 2.14
C GLU A 63 11.30 -16.56 2.47
N GLY A 64 11.22 -15.28 2.11
CA GLY A 64 10.04 -14.44 2.27
C GLY A 64 9.18 -14.45 1.03
N LYS A 65 8.05 -13.72 1.09
CA LYS A 65 7.11 -13.61 -0.02
C LYS A 65 6.54 -12.21 -0.13
N VAL A 66 6.32 -11.74 -1.35
CA VAL A 66 5.62 -10.48 -1.62
C VAL A 66 4.45 -10.72 -2.56
N TYR A 67 3.24 -10.46 -2.08
CA TYR A 67 2.07 -10.31 -2.94
C TYR A 67 2.05 -8.90 -3.51
N ALA A 68 1.99 -8.78 -4.84
CA ALA A 68 1.90 -7.50 -5.53
C ALA A 68 0.57 -7.42 -6.27
N VAL A 69 -0.26 -6.46 -5.93
CA VAL A 69 -1.64 -6.38 -6.44
C VAL A 69 -1.89 -5.03 -7.08
N ASP A 70 -2.37 -5.03 -8.31
CA ASP A 70 -2.85 -3.83 -9.00
C ASP A 70 -4.03 -4.20 -9.91
N VAL A 71 -4.95 -3.25 -10.15
CA VAL A 71 -6.08 -3.45 -11.05
C VAL A 71 -5.70 -3.35 -12.53
N ASP A 72 -4.57 -2.73 -12.83
CA ASP A 72 -4.08 -2.51 -14.19
C ASP A 72 -3.04 -3.58 -14.56
N GLU A 73 -3.35 -4.35 -15.59
CA GLU A 73 -2.49 -5.41 -16.11
C GLU A 73 -1.13 -4.90 -16.62
N LYS A 74 -1.10 -3.72 -17.23
CA LYS A 74 0.13 -3.18 -17.83
C LYS A 74 1.25 -2.95 -16.82
N PRO A 75 1.04 -2.27 -15.68
CA PRO A 75 2.06 -2.16 -14.64
C PRO A 75 2.40 -3.49 -13.98
N VAL A 76 1.44 -4.41 -13.78
CA VAL A 76 1.72 -5.75 -13.24
C VAL A 76 2.68 -6.51 -14.16
N ARG A 77 2.43 -6.56 -15.46
CA ARG A 77 3.36 -7.19 -16.44
C ARG A 77 4.74 -6.52 -16.45
N ALA A 78 4.80 -5.19 -16.28
CA ALA A 78 6.08 -4.47 -16.17
C ALA A 78 6.83 -4.84 -14.89
N LEU A 79 6.14 -5.04 -13.77
CA LEU A 79 6.71 -5.56 -12.53
C LEU A 79 7.26 -6.98 -12.71
N GLU A 80 6.47 -7.90 -13.26
CA GLU A 80 6.89 -9.29 -13.50
C GLU A 80 8.16 -9.37 -14.38
N LYS A 81 8.22 -8.54 -15.44
CA LYS A 81 9.42 -8.45 -16.28
C LYS A 81 10.64 -8.03 -15.45
N LYS A 82 10.52 -6.95 -14.65
CA LYS A 82 11.62 -6.45 -13.80
C LYS A 82 12.01 -7.46 -12.72
N ALA A 83 11.05 -8.19 -12.15
CA ALA A 83 11.30 -9.23 -11.17
C ALA A 83 12.18 -10.35 -11.77
N ARG A 84 11.78 -10.88 -12.93
CA ARG A 84 12.57 -11.88 -13.66
C ARG A 84 13.98 -11.38 -14.01
N GLU A 85 14.10 -10.16 -14.56
CA GLU A 85 15.39 -9.55 -14.92
C GLU A 85 16.35 -9.39 -13.73
N ARG A 86 15.79 -9.28 -12.49
CA ARG A 86 16.57 -9.15 -11.26
C ARG A 86 16.68 -10.43 -10.43
N GLY A 87 16.12 -11.55 -10.92
CA GLY A 87 16.18 -12.84 -10.24
C GLY A 87 15.34 -12.89 -8.96
N PHE A 88 14.20 -12.16 -8.89
CA PHE A 88 13.26 -12.28 -7.79
C PHE A 88 12.22 -13.36 -8.08
N ASP A 89 12.30 -14.48 -7.37
CA ASP A 89 11.33 -15.59 -7.44
C ASP A 89 10.30 -15.53 -6.28
N ASN A 90 10.44 -14.58 -5.38
CA ASN A 90 9.63 -14.41 -4.18
C ASN A 90 8.50 -13.39 -4.34
N ILE A 91 8.20 -12.94 -5.57
CA ILE A 91 7.09 -12.03 -5.88
C ILE A 91 5.97 -12.80 -6.56
N GLU A 92 4.77 -12.72 -6.01
CA GLU A 92 3.53 -13.21 -6.62
C GLU A 92 2.66 -12.02 -7.02
N ALA A 93 2.57 -11.77 -8.34
CA ALA A 93 1.88 -10.61 -8.88
C ALA A 93 0.47 -10.97 -9.37
N HIS A 94 -0.52 -10.13 -9.04
CA HIS A 94 -1.92 -10.35 -9.38
C HIS A 94 -2.55 -9.10 -10.00
N VAL A 95 -3.25 -9.29 -11.11
CA VAL A 95 -4.18 -8.29 -11.65
C VAL A 95 -5.50 -8.46 -10.92
N SER A 96 -5.71 -7.67 -9.87
CA SER A 96 -6.89 -7.77 -9.02
C SER A 96 -7.18 -6.46 -8.29
N SER A 97 -8.41 -6.32 -7.80
CA SER A 97 -8.75 -5.24 -6.86
C SER A 97 -8.26 -5.58 -5.46
N ALA A 98 -7.74 -4.58 -4.76
CA ALA A 98 -7.41 -4.69 -3.33
C ALA A 98 -8.65 -4.91 -2.43
N SER A 99 -9.85 -4.82 -2.98
CA SER A 99 -11.12 -5.16 -2.32
C SER A 99 -11.52 -6.63 -2.48
N GLY A 100 -10.69 -7.46 -3.12
CA GLY A 100 -10.95 -8.89 -3.36
C GLY A 100 -9.67 -9.68 -3.41
N LEU A 101 -9.10 -9.98 -2.24
CA LEU A 101 -7.82 -10.67 -2.06
C LEU A 101 -7.99 -12.15 -1.65
N ALA A 102 -8.98 -12.85 -2.21
CA ALA A 102 -9.31 -14.23 -1.84
C ALA A 102 -8.13 -15.23 -2.02
N PHE A 103 -7.15 -14.89 -2.85
CA PHE A 103 -5.91 -15.66 -3.04
C PHE A 103 -4.88 -15.47 -1.91
N ILE A 104 -5.08 -14.49 -1.01
CA ILE A 104 -4.27 -14.29 0.19
C ILE A 104 -5.04 -14.82 1.39
N ALA A 105 -4.48 -15.79 2.09
CA ALA A 105 -5.11 -16.39 3.27
C ALA A 105 -5.27 -15.40 4.43
N ASP A 106 -6.25 -15.63 5.29
CA ASP A 106 -6.46 -14.86 6.51
C ASP A 106 -5.22 -14.92 7.41
N ALA A 107 -4.91 -13.80 8.04
CA ALA A 107 -3.83 -13.69 9.03
C ALA A 107 -2.50 -14.29 8.54
N SER A 108 -2.15 -14.08 7.25
CA SER A 108 -0.95 -14.64 6.61
C SER A 108 0.13 -13.62 6.30
N VAL A 109 -0.18 -12.32 6.34
CA VAL A 109 0.72 -11.23 5.94
C VAL A 109 1.27 -10.49 7.15
N ASP A 110 2.60 -10.34 7.20
CA ASP A 110 3.29 -9.60 8.27
C ASP A 110 3.24 -8.08 8.06
N PHE A 111 3.29 -7.64 6.80
CA PHE A 111 3.27 -6.22 6.44
C PHE A 111 2.46 -5.95 5.17
N VAL A 112 1.56 -4.97 5.24
CA VAL A 112 0.82 -4.46 4.08
C VAL A 112 1.26 -3.02 3.78
N LEU A 113 1.61 -2.77 2.54
CA LEU A 113 1.84 -1.43 2.00
C LEU A 113 0.64 -1.04 1.12
N ALA A 114 -0.06 0.05 1.47
CA ALA A 114 -1.11 0.68 0.66
C ALA A 114 -0.79 2.17 0.50
N ASN A 115 0.22 2.44 -0.32
CA ASN A 115 0.75 3.78 -0.50
C ASN A 115 0.05 4.53 -1.64
N GLY A 116 -0.85 5.45 -1.30
CA GLY A 116 -1.63 6.21 -2.26
C GLY A 116 -2.77 5.42 -2.92
N LEU A 117 -3.06 4.22 -2.44
CA LEU A 117 -4.10 3.36 -3.01
C LEU A 117 -5.50 3.94 -2.78
N LEU A 118 -5.88 4.16 -1.52
CA LEU A 118 -7.25 4.54 -1.15
C LEU A 118 -7.69 5.88 -1.76
N CYS A 119 -6.78 6.84 -1.91
CA CYS A 119 -7.13 8.11 -2.54
C CYS A 119 -7.32 8.02 -4.06
N ALA A 120 -6.82 6.98 -4.71
CA ALA A 120 -6.95 6.75 -6.14
C ALA A 120 -8.18 5.90 -6.51
N MET A 121 -8.70 5.11 -5.56
CA MET A 121 -9.85 4.24 -5.80
C MET A 121 -11.19 4.93 -5.49
N ALA A 122 -12.28 4.43 -6.09
CA ALA A 122 -13.60 4.96 -5.84
C ALA A 122 -14.05 4.65 -4.39
N PRO A 123 -14.75 5.61 -3.71
CA PRO A 123 -15.14 5.47 -2.29
C PRO A 123 -15.92 4.19 -1.95
N ARG A 124 -16.75 3.70 -2.88
CA ARG A 124 -17.52 2.45 -2.70
C ARG A 124 -16.65 1.20 -2.43
N HIS A 125 -15.34 1.28 -2.69
CA HIS A 125 -14.39 0.18 -2.47
C HIS A 125 -13.54 0.35 -1.20
N HIS A 126 -13.64 1.49 -0.50
CA HIS A 126 -12.81 1.76 0.69
C HIS A 126 -13.07 0.73 1.78
N GLU A 127 -14.33 0.53 2.17
CA GLU A 127 -14.71 -0.38 3.26
C GLU A 127 -14.24 -1.82 2.99
N SER A 128 -14.51 -2.36 1.79
CA SER A 128 -14.07 -3.70 1.41
C SER A 128 -12.54 -3.83 1.35
N THR A 129 -11.84 -2.82 0.86
CA THR A 129 -10.36 -2.80 0.84
C THR A 129 -9.79 -2.77 2.25
N VAL A 130 -10.33 -1.95 3.14
CA VAL A 130 -9.91 -1.85 4.54
C VAL A 130 -10.16 -3.17 5.27
N SER A 131 -11.33 -3.80 5.05
CA SER A 131 -11.66 -5.13 5.58
C SER A 131 -10.68 -6.21 5.09
N GLU A 132 -10.32 -6.21 3.81
CA GLU A 132 -9.33 -7.15 3.26
C GLU A 132 -7.94 -6.93 3.87
N ILE A 133 -7.48 -5.69 4.01
CA ILE A 133 -6.22 -5.37 4.70
C ILE A 133 -6.24 -5.92 6.13
N ALA A 134 -7.33 -5.71 6.87
CA ALA A 134 -7.47 -6.22 8.24
C ALA A 134 -7.52 -7.76 8.28
N ARG A 135 -8.18 -8.41 7.30
CA ARG A 135 -8.30 -9.86 7.19
C ARG A 135 -6.96 -10.54 6.99
N ILE A 136 -6.18 -10.06 5.99
CA ILE A 136 -4.92 -10.70 5.62
C ILE A 136 -3.79 -10.47 6.63
N LEU A 137 -3.84 -9.38 7.42
CA LEU A 137 -2.83 -9.09 8.43
C LEU A 137 -2.80 -10.14 9.55
N LYS A 138 -1.61 -10.64 9.84
CA LYS A 138 -1.35 -11.46 11.04
C LYS A 138 -1.69 -10.69 12.32
N PRO A 139 -2.01 -11.38 13.43
CA PRO A 139 -1.90 -10.78 14.76
C PRO A 139 -0.48 -10.20 14.96
N GLY A 140 -0.38 -8.90 15.27
CA GLY A 140 0.90 -8.19 15.35
C GLY A 140 1.50 -7.74 14.02
N GLY A 141 0.89 -8.09 12.90
CA GLY A 141 1.23 -7.56 11.59
C GLY A 141 0.87 -6.07 11.48
N ARG A 142 1.52 -5.36 10.57
CA ARG A 142 1.37 -3.91 10.38
C ARG A 142 0.96 -3.56 8.96
N ALA A 143 0.20 -2.47 8.82
CA ALA A 143 0.01 -1.84 7.52
C ALA A 143 0.52 -0.40 7.54
N TYR A 144 1.14 0.01 6.42
CA TYR A 144 1.39 1.41 6.12
C TYR A 144 0.33 1.88 5.13
N LEU A 145 -0.51 2.79 5.57
CA LEU A 145 -1.55 3.40 4.75
C LEU A 145 -1.16 4.85 4.46
N SER A 146 -1.33 5.30 3.23
CA SER A 146 -1.19 6.72 2.91
C SER A 146 -2.17 7.18 1.84
N VAL A 147 -2.55 8.45 1.94
CA VAL A 147 -3.46 9.11 1.00
C VAL A 147 -2.94 10.49 0.65
N ALA A 148 -3.02 10.86 -0.61
CA ALA A 148 -2.74 12.22 -1.04
C ALA A 148 -3.81 13.18 -0.49
N ARG A 149 -3.42 14.44 -0.22
CA ARG A 149 -4.33 15.53 0.12
C ARG A 149 -4.44 16.45 -1.09
N GLY A 150 -5.64 16.62 -1.56
CA GLY A 150 -5.89 17.52 -2.70
C GLY A 150 -7.24 17.25 -3.36
N PRO A 151 -7.62 18.07 -4.32
CA PRO A 151 -8.93 17.96 -4.97
C PRO A 151 -9.11 16.67 -5.79
N TRP A 152 -8.03 15.94 -6.07
CA TRP A 152 -8.02 14.64 -6.76
C TRP A 152 -8.15 13.43 -5.81
N SER A 153 -8.02 13.65 -4.50
CA SER A 153 -8.16 12.57 -3.51
C SER A 153 -9.63 12.24 -3.28
N HIS A 154 -9.95 10.96 -3.31
CA HIS A 154 -11.26 10.46 -2.89
C HIS A 154 -11.39 10.29 -1.38
N VAL A 155 -10.31 10.57 -0.63
CA VAL A 155 -10.27 10.50 0.83
C VAL A 155 -10.06 11.89 1.41
N ASP A 156 -11.07 12.43 2.02
CA ASP A 156 -11.01 13.67 2.80
C ASP A 156 -10.57 13.41 4.26
N GLY A 157 -10.80 14.38 5.16
CA GLY A 157 -10.45 14.24 6.57
C GLY A 157 -11.31 13.26 7.33
N ALA A 158 -12.61 13.32 7.09
CA ALA A 158 -13.58 12.46 7.78
C ALA A 158 -13.46 11.00 7.32
N GLU A 159 -13.36 10.79 6.02
CA GLU A 159 -13.16 9.45 5.46
C GLU A 159 -11.82 8.84 5.91
N TRP A 160 -10.76 9.65 6.05
CA TRP A 160 -9.48 9.16 6.58
C TRP A 160 -9.61 8.67 8.03
N GLU A 161 -10.27 9.42 8.90
CA GLU A 161 -10.46 8.98 10.30
C GLU A 161 -11.35 7.73 10.35
N LYS A 162 -12.41 7.64 9.54
CA LYS A 162 -13.25 6.44 9.42
C LYS A 162 -12.46 5.20 8.99
N ILE A 163 -11.55 5.35 8.01
CA ILE A 163 -10.64 4.26 7.60
C ILE A 163 -9.79 3.79 8.78
N LEU A 164 -9.28 4.72 9.59
CA LEU A 164 -8.41 4.40 10.71
C LEU A 164 -9.15 3.75 11.89
N GLU A 165 -10.46 3.91 12.03
CA GLU A 165 -11.28 3.26 13.08
C GLU A 165 -11.24 1.73 13.01
N GLU A 166 -10.97 1.16 11.83
CA GLU A 166 -10.85 -0.30 11.65
C GLU A 166 -9.53 -0.88 12.19
N PHE A 167 -8.60 -0.03 12.62
CA PHE A 167 -7.27 -0.41 13.02
C PHE A 167 -6.83 0.25 14.34
N ARG A 168 -5.89 -0.40 15.02
CA ARG A 168 -5.11 0.26 16.05
C ARG A 168 -4.03 1.12 15.40
N VAL A 169 -4.12 2.44 15.54
CA VAL A 169 -3.10 3.37 15.02
C VAL A 169 -1.89 3.36 15.94
N GLU A 170 -0.73 2.96 15.42
CA GLU A 170 0.56 2.98 16.12
C GLU A 170 1.28 4.32 15.94
N ARG A 171 1.26 4.83 14.72
CA ARG A 171 1.91 6.11 14.34
C ARG A 171 1.12 6.74 13.21
N ARG A 172 1.08 8.06 13.17
CA ARG A 172 0.52 8.81 12.04
C ARG A 172 1.23 10.13 11.82
N GLY A 173 1.13 10.66 10.61
CA GLY A 173 1.69 11.95 10.25
C GLY A 173 1.08 12.52 8.97
N GLY A 174 1.43 13.75 8.66
CA GLY A 174 0.74 14.49 7.61
C GLY A 174 1.56 15.46 6.79
N ARG A 175 2.90 15.40 6.82
CA ARG A 175 3.73 16.25 5.97
C ARG A 175 4.94 15.50 5.44
N VAL A 176 5.03 15.37 4.11
CA VAL A 176 6.29 15.26 3.40
C VAL A 176 6.52 16.61 2.74
N PRO A 177 7.73 17.19 2.79
CA PRO A 177 8.04 18.39 2.03
C PRO A 177 7.59 18.23 0.58
N LEU A 178 6.89 19.22 0.04
CA LEU A 178 6.35 19.29 -1.32
C LEU A 178 5.12 18.43 -1.65
N ILE A 179 4.72 17.46 -0.83
CA ILE A 179 3.53 16.64 -1.10
C ILE A 179 2.63 16.63 0.11
N ALA A 180 1.47 17.28 -0.01
CA ALA A 180 0.46 17.19 1.03
C ALA A 180 -0.13 15.77 1.03
N HIS A 181 0.24 14.94 2.02
CA HIS A 181 -0.37 13.64 2.20
C HIS A 181 -0.55 13.33 3.69
N ARG A 182 -1.39 12.34 3.98
CA ARG A 182 -1.55 11.74 5.30
C ARG A 182 -1.03 10.32 5.23
N TRP A 183 -0.46 9.86 6.33
CA TRP A 183 -0.07 8.46 6.46
C TRP A 183 -0.30 7.96 7.88
N ALA A 184 -0.50 6.66 8.00
CA ALA A 184 -0.54 5.97 9.27
C ALA A 184 0.16 4.61 9.17
N VAL A 185 0.80 4.22 10.27
CA VAL A 185 1.18 2.83 10.53
C VAL A 185 0.15 2.29 11.49
N VAL A 186 -0.48 1.22 11.09
CA VAL A 186 -1.58 0.61 11.82
C VAL A 186 -1.34 -0.88 12.02
N SER A 187 -1.98 -1.45 13.03
CA SER A 187 -2.03 -2.89 13.25
C SER A 187 -3.48 -3.34 13.43
N ARG A 188 -3.72 -4.63 13.19
CA ARG A 188 -5.01 -5.25 13.42
C ARG A 188 -5.35 -5.22 14.90
N PHE A 189 -6.60 -4.93 15.26
CA PHE A 189 -7.08 -5.13 16.63
C PHE A 189 -6.90 -6.60 17.05
N SER A 190 -6.43 -6.83 18.26
CA SER A 190 -6.48 -8.18 18.83
C SER A 190 -7.93 -8.60 19.05
N ALA A 191 -8.19 -9.91 19.01
CA ALA A 191 -9.53 -10.44 19.26
C ALA A 191 -10.12 -9.99 20.62
N SER A 192 -9.26 -9.69 21.59
CA SER A 192 -9.64 -9.16 22.91
C SER A 192 -9.99 -7.68 22.91
N SER A 193 -9.40 -6.89 22.00
CA SER A 193 -9.59 -5.43 21.97
C SER A 193 -10.88 -5.00 21.27
N ARG A 194 -11.42 -5.82 20.36
CA ARG A 194 -12.73 -5.55 19.70
C ARG A 194 -13.93 -5.70 20.66
N LYS A 195 -13.78 -6.48 21.75
CA LYS A 195 -14.85 -6.68 22.76
C LYS A 195 -14.92 -5.61 23.84
N ALA A 196 -13.92 -4.73 23.94
CA ALA A 196 -13.85 -3.70 24.97
C ALA A 196 -14.32 -2.30 24.53
N GLY A 197 -14.81 -2.19 23.31
CA GLY A 197 -15.30 -0.93 22.71
C GLY A 197 -16.81 -0.91 22.47
N ILE A 198 -17.60 -1.44 23.45
CA ILE A 198 -19.04 -1.23 23.55
C ILE A 198 -19.29 -0.44 24.81
#